data_d4bb7b9f92ab9de338b08017a60e336a
#
_entry.id   d4bb7b9f92ab9de338b08017a60e336a
#
_cell.length_a   1.000
_cell.length_b   1.000
_cell.length_c   1.000
_cell.angle_alpha   90.00
_cell.angle_beta   90.00
_cell.angle_gamma   90.00
#
_symmetry.space_group_name_H-M   'P 1'
#
loop_
_entity.id
_entity.type
_entity.pdbx_description
1 polymer ?
#
loop_
_entity_poly.entity_id
_entity_poly.type
_entity_poly.pdbx_seq_one_letter_code
_entity_poly.pdbx_strand_id
1 'polypeptide(L)'
;MNAAPSNIRPAASVLVLRDGPRGVEVLLMRRPERGDNDFRSGACVFPGGVLDAGDADAWRWCLGQDDALASARLGLADGGLNYFVAALRECFEEVGLLFVCRPDGSPADLAPHAAALRDWRHRLHLGQTTMAALCEGFDWRLDLREMAYFSHWLTPVVRPKRFDTRFFVRLAPPGQEALPDFGEALELLWLTPEEALDPQRALKLLNVTQRTLQDVRGFASARAAYAHALALRGVALHFPRPALGRDGSQRFIIEDHPAYDEVAHLDPDGRGDLRCELQPGDVQRLSPRLWRVAGAQHNAYLVHDPSGGDWLAYAVDADDDAQRQALRATAGSTPRALGRGAPDQVLRPGPDTTLRATAGGWLLQEERILIGTGPAPADADWLAPERGFLRRCPAD
;
A
#
# COMPACT_ATOMS: atom_id res chain seq x y z
N MET A 1 -3.98 -8.09 -27.15
CA MET A 1 -4.51 -6.76 -26.79
C MET A 1 -3.34 -5.96 -26.23
N ASN A 2 -2.91 -4.90 -26.94
CA ASN A 2 -1.84 -4.02 -26.44
C ASN A 2 -2.37 -3.32 -25.18
N ALA A 3 -1.76 -3.62 -24.03
CA ALA A 3 -1.98 -2.86 -22.82
C ALA A 3 -1.65 -1.39 -23.13
N ALA A 4 -2.60 -0.47 -22.88
CA ALA A 4 -2.33 0.96 -22.90
C ALA A 4 -1.12 1.22 -22.00
N PRO A 5 -0.21 2.15 -22.37
CA PRO A 5 0.95 2.45 -21.55
C PRO A 5 0.47 2.81 -20.15
N SER A 6 1.03 2.15 -19.14
CA SER A 6 0.64 2.36 -17.74
C SER A 6 0.89 3.82 -17.40
N ASN A 7 -0.16 4.59 -17.15
CA ASN A 7 -0.09 6.00 -16.77
C ASN A 7 0.38 6.15 -15.29
N ILE A 8 1.39 5.36 -14.92
CA ILE A 8 1.99 5.36 -13.59
C ILE A 8 3.20 6.29 -13.63
N ARG A 9 3.16 7.32 -12.76
CA ARG A 9 4.24 8.29 -12.65
C ARG A 9 5.10 7.98 -11.42
N PRO A 10 6.44 7.90 -11.57
CA PRO A 10 7.32 7.77 -10.43
C PRO A 10 7.23 9.02 -9.54
N ALA A 11 7.20 8.82 -8.22
CA ALA A 11 7.04 9.88 -7.24
C ALA A 11 7.85 9.57 -5.97
N ALA A 12 8.16 10.62 -5.21
CA ALA A 12 8.86 10.53 -3.94
C ALA A 12 8.18 11.42 -2.90
N SER A 13 8.21 10.99 -1.64
CA SER A 13 7.66 11.73 -0.51
C SER A 13 8.56 11.57 0.71
N VAL A 14 8.55 12.54 1.61
CA VAL A 14 9.40 12.52 2.81
C VAL A 14 8.59 12.76 4.08
N LEU A 15 8.75 11.86 5.05
CA LEU A 15 8.31 12.02 6.42
C LEU A 15 9.39 12.81 7.16
N VAL A 16 9.16 14.08 7.41
CA VAL A 16 10.04 14.88 8.24
C VAL A 16 9.63 14.70 9.70
N LEU A 17 10.54 14.18 10.53
CA LEU A 17 10.32 13.88 11.94
C LEU A 17 11.12 14.82 12.84
N ARG A 18 10.54 15.17 13.98
CA ARG A 18 11.23 15.86 15.06
C ARG A 18 10.76 15.36 16.44
N ASP A 19 11.56 15.59 17.44
CA ASP A 19 11.12 15.44 18.84
C ASP A 19 10.42 16.73 19.25
N GLY A 20 9.13 16.64 19.55
CA GLY A 20 8.30 17.73 20.05
C GLY A 20 7.95 17.56 21.53
N PRO A 21 7.23 18.52 22.13
CA PRO A 21 6.90 18.49 23.56
C PRO A 21 5.95 17.33 23.92
N ARG A 22 5.29 16.71 22.94
CA ARG A 22 4.31 15.62 23.14
C ARG A 22 4.81 14.27 22.65
N GLY A 23 6.04 14.19 22.16
CA GLY A 23 6.66 12.99 21.58
C GLY A 23 7.17 13.24 20.17
N VAL A 24 7.29 12.16 19.40
CA VAL A 24 7.68 12.25 17.98
C VAL A 24 6.59 12.95 17.19
N GLU A 25 6.93 14.05 16.54
CA GLU A 25 6.03 14.78 15.66
C GLU A 25 6.42 14.58 14.21
N VAL A 26 5.42 14.46 13.35
CA VAL A 26 5.54 14.32 11.88
C VAL A 26 4.99 15.58 11.22
N LEU A 27 5.68 16.09 10.22
CA LEU A 27 5.20 17.20 9.41
C LEU A 27 4.18 16.71 8.39
N LEU A 28 2.97 17.23 8.48
CA LEU A 28 1.92 17.07 7.48
C LEU A 28 1.60 18.42 6.86
N MET A 29 1.22 18.41 5.60
CA MET A 29 0.67 19.57 4.92
C MET A 29 -0.77 19.31 4.51
N ARG A 30 -1.66 20.30 4.68
CA ARG A 30 -3.03 20.26 4.19
C ARG A 30 -3.09 20.83 2.78
N ARG A 31 -3.54 20.02 1.84
CA ARG A 31 -3.76 20.46 0.46
C ARG A 31 -4.96 21.39 0.35
N PRO A 32 -4.97 22.33 -0.63
CA PRO A 32 -6.14 23.14 -0.91
C PRO A 32 -7.37 22.30 -1.24
N GLU A 33 -8.53 22.76 -0.79
CA GLU A 33 -9.80 22.24 -1.29
C GLU A 33 -10.03 22.80 -2.70
N ARG A 34 -9.93 21.94 -3.69
CA ARG A 34 -10.25 22.25 -5.09
C ARG A 34 -11.60 21.60 -5.39
N GLY A 35 -12.51 22.35 -6.06
CA GLY A 35 -13.82 21.85 -6.45
C GLY A 35 -13.77 20.80 -7.58
N ASP A 36 -12.60 20.20 -7.80
CA ASP A 36 -12.37 19.09 -8.73
C ASP A 36 -12.59 17.73 -8.02
N ASN A 37 -12.81 16.69 -8.81
CA ASN A 37 -12.94 15.33 -8.29
C ASN A 37 -11.59 14.70 -7.86
N ASP A 38 -10.57 15.51 -7.51
CA ASP A 38 -9.31 14.98 -6.98
C ASP A 38 -9.52 14.48 -5.54
N PHE A 39 -9.40 13.18 -5.33
CA PHE A 39 -9.56 12.55 -4.02
C PHE A 39 -8.57 13.10 -2.97
N ARG A 40 -7.48 13.76 -3.39
CA ARG A 40 -6.48 14.40 -2.54
C ARG A 40 -6.88 15.82 -2.10
N SER A 41 -7.94 16.40 -2.68
CA SER A 41 -8.43 17.74 -2.32
C SER A 41 -8.72 17.82 -0.82
N GLY A 42 -8.16 18.81 -0.11
CA GLY A 42 -8.29 18.97 1.34
C GLY A 42 -7.61 17.91 2.21
N ALA A 43 -6.90 16.93 1.62
CA ALA A 43 -6.24 15.89 2.39
C ALA A 43 -4.96 16.40 3.07
N CYS A 44 -4.68 15.85 4.26
CA CYS A 44 -3.39 15.99 4.91
C CYS A 44 -2.44 14.90 4.40
N VAL A 45 -1.29 15.32 3.87
CA VAL A 45 -0.28 14.45 3.24
C VAL A 45 1.12 14.83 3.71
N PHE A 46 2.10 13.96 3.46
CA PHE A 46 3.51 14.31 3.60
C PHE A 46 3.97 15.12 2.38
N PRO A 47 5.00 15.98 2.52
CA PRO A 47 5.62 16.65 1.37
C PRO A 47 6.09 15.64 0.33
N GLY A 48 5.84 15.94 -0.97
CA GLY A 48 6.27 15.06 -2.04
C GLY A 48 5.48 15.20 -3.33
N GLY A 49 6.12 14.78 -4.42
CA GLY A 49 5.57 14.85 -5.75
C GLY A 49 6.24 13.91 -6.73
N VAL A 50 6.09 14.20 -8.02
CA VAL A 50 6.63 13.38 -9.09
C VAL A 50 8.10 13.71 -9.33
N LEU A 51 8.83 12.70 -9.84
CA LEU A 51 10.18 12.93 -10.32
C LEU A 51 10.16 13.90 -11.51
N ASP A 52 11.12 14.81 -11.52
CA ASP A 52 11.37 15.75 -12.62
C ASP A 52 12.66 15.37 -13.36
N ALA A 53 12.75 15.73 -14.63
CA ALA A 53 13.96 15.47 -15.43
C ALA A 53 15.20 16.16 -14.84
N GLY A 54 15.02 17.33 -14.22
CA GLY A 54 16.09 18.08 -13.54
C GLY A 54 16.63 17.44 -12.27
N ASP A 55 15.95 16.41 -11.73
CA ASP A 55 16.44 15.69 -10.54
C ASP A 55 17.76 14.94 -10.84
N ALA A 56 17.92 14.43 -12.06
CA ALA A 56 19.17 13.76 -12.48
C ALA A 56 20.37 14.74 -12.58
N ASP A 57 20.13 15.99 -12.90
CA ASP A 57 21.18 17.00 -13.01
C ASP A 57 21.86 17.27 -11.66
N ALA A 58 21.17 16.99 -10.56
CA ALA A 58 21.66 17.22 -9.20
C ALA A 58 22.56 16.09 -8.66
N TRP A 59 22.77 14.98 -9.35
CA TRP A 59 23.53 13.83 -8.86
C TRP A 59 24.96 14.19 -8.41
N ARG A 60 25.66 14.99 -9.18
CA ARG A 60 27.03 15.46 -8.85
C ARG A 60 27.09 16.34 -7.59
N TRP A 61 25.94 16.84 -7.15
CA TRP A 61 25.81 17.69 -5.98
C TRP A 61 25.33 16.93 -4.74
N CYS A 62 25.10 15.63 -4.84
CA CYS A 62 24.65 14.79 -3.73
C CYS A 62 25.83 14.38 -2.85
N LEU A 63 25.61 14.41 -1.54
CA LEU A 63 26.54 13.89 -0.54
C LEU A 63 25.90 12.76 0.27
N GLY A 64 26.62 11.64 0.41
CA GLY A 64 26.19 10.49 1.23
C GLY A 64 25.62 9.32 0.46
N GLN A 65 25.22 9.52 -0.80
CA GLN A 65 24.76 8.45 -1.69
C GLN A 65 25.15 8.75 -3.13
N ASP A 66 25.40 7.69 -3.90
CA ASP A 66 25.43 7.69 -5.36
C ASP A 66 24.23 6.93 -5.92
N ASP A 67 24.10 6.92 -7.25
CA ASP A 67 22.95 6.26 -7.90
C ASP A 67 22.98 4.74 -7.73
N ALA A 68 24.15 4.11 -7.74
CA ALA A 68 24.24 2.66 -7.58
C ALA A 68 23.73 2.22 -6.19
N LEU A 69 24.11 2.93 -5.14
CA LEU A 69 23.66 2.66 -3.78
C LEU A 69 22.16 2.97 -3.61
N ALA A 70 21.71 4.10 -4.14
CA ALA A 70 20.31 4.51 -4.10
C ALA A 70 19.43 3.50 -4.85
N SER A 71 19.82 3.10 -6.06
CA SER A 71 19.10 2.12 -6.89
C SER A 71 19.03 0.75 -6.21
N ALA A 72 20.14 0.27 -5.63
CA ALA A 72 20.15 -0.98 -4.88
C ALA A 72 19.18 -0.96 -3.68
N ARG A 73 19.11 0.16 -2.94
CA ARG A 73 18.17 0.34 -1.83
C ARG A 73 16.70 0.32 -2.25
N LEU A 74 16.42 0.85 -3.44
CA LEU A 74 15.05 0.93 -3.99
C LEU A 74 14.66 -0.30 -4.82
N GLY A 75 15.58 -1.25 -5.04
CA GLY A 75 15.36 -2.42 -5.91
C GLY A 75 15.23 -2.03 -7.38
N LEU A 76 15.96 -1.01 -7.83
CA LEU A 76 15.98 -0.51 -9.20
C LEU A 76 17.31 -0.87 -9.89
N ALA A 77 17.30 -0.95 -11.22
CA ALA A 77 18.52 -1.14 -12.00
C ALA A 77 19.41 0.12 -11.99
N ASP A 78 18.78 1.29 -12.11
CA ASP A 78 19.39 2.62 -12.11
C ASP A 78 18.35 3.71 -11.79
N GLY A 79 18.77 4.97 -11.70
CA GLY A 79 17.88 6.12 -11.50
C GLY A 79 17.33 6.25 -10.09
N GLY A 80 17.81 5.42 -9.14
CA GLY A 80 17.33 5.46 -7.75
C GLY A 80 17.59 6.79 -7.06
N LEU A 81 18.70 7.45 -7.40
CA LEU A 81 19.09 8.73 -6.80
C LEU A 81 18.08 9.85 -7.11
N ASN A 82 17.38 9.77 -8.24
CA ASN A 82 16.31 10.73 -8.59
C ASN A 82 15.21 10.78 -7.53
N TYR A 83 14.84 9.65 -6.92
CA TYR A 83 13.81 9.64 -5.86
C TYR A 83 14.26 10.39 -4.61
N PHE A 84 15.52 10.27 -4.24
CA PHE A 84 16.09 11.00 -3.10
C PHE A 84 16.14 12.50 -3.36
N VAL A 85 16.58 12.88 -4.56
CA VAL A 85 16.63 14.30 -4.98
C VAL A 85 15.21 14.87 -5.05
N ALA A 86 14.26 14.18 -5.70
CA ALA A 86 12.87 14.60 -5.81
C ALA A 86 12.23 14.82 -4.42
N ALA A 87 12.42 13.90 -3.47
CA ALA A 87 11.88 14.04 -2.12
C ALA A 87 12.39 15.30 -1.41
N LEU A 88 13.67 15.65 -1.57
CA LEU A 88 14.23 16.88 -0.99
C LEU A 88 13.79 18.13 -1.74
N ARG A 89 13.71 18.08 -3.07
CA ARG A 89 13.20 19.18 -3.89
C ARG A 89 11.77 19.53 -3.53
N GLU A 90 10.88 18.55 -3.54
CA GLU A 90 9.47 18.72 -3.19
C GLU A 90 9.30 19.23 -1.74
N CYS A 91 10.11 18.71 -0.81
CA CYS A 91 10.11 19.21 0.58
C CYS A 91 10.51 20.70 0.64
N PHE A 92 11.50 21.11 -0.11
CA PHE A 92 11.86 22.54 -0.17
C PHE A 92 10.79 23.38 -0.85
N GLU A 93 10.22 22.92 -1.96
CA GLU A 93 9.16 23.63 -2.69
C GLU A 93 7.89 23.77 -1.86
N GLU A 94 7.40 22.71 -1.23
CA GLU A 94 6.10 22.68 -0.57
C GLU A 94 6.12 23.21 0.87
N VAL A 95 7.21 22.93 1.62
CA VAL A 95 7.28 23.27 3.05
C VAL A 95 8.50 24.10 3.46
N GLY A 96 9.39 24.45 2.51
CA GLY A 96 10.51 25.37 2.73
C GLY A 96 11.69 24.78 3.50
N LEU A 97 11.70 23.49 3.82
CA LEU A 97 12.83 22.85 4.50
C LEU A 97 13.87 22.41 3.48
N LEU A 98 15.08 22.95 3.59
CA LEU A 98 16.19 22.72 2.68
C LEU A 98 17.28 21.87 3.34
N PHE A 99 17.57 20.72 2.77
CA PHE A 99 18.54 19.75 3.28
C PHE A 99 19.85 19.85 2.49
N VAL A 100 20.69 20.79 2.87
CA VAL A 100 22.00 21.04 2.22
C VAL A 100 23.11 21.14 3.24
N CYS A 101 24.33 20.90 2.77
CA CYS A 101 25.57 21.06 3.52
C CYS A 101 26.65 21.71 2.63
N ARG A 102 27.76 22.10 3.21
CA ARG A 102 28.95 22.51 2.47
C ARG A 102 29.61 21.32 1.79
N PRO A 103 30.53 21.53 0.84
CA PRO A 103 31.23 20.44 0.16
C PRO A 103 32.00 19.50 1.10
N ASP A 104 32.46 19.99 2.23
CA ASP A 104 33.13 19.21 3.27
C ASP A 104 32.19 18.45 4.20
N GLY A 105 30.87 18.58 3.97
CA GLY A 105 29.82 17.95 4.76
C GLY A 105 29.46 18.69 6.05
N SER A 106 30.07 19.85 6.34
CA SER A 106 29.65 20.69 7.46
C SER A 106 28.31 21.40 7.18
N PRO A 107 27.56 21.78 8.23
CA PRO A 107 26.27 22.47 8.05
C PRO A 107 26.40 23.75 7.21
N ALA A 108 25.50 23.95 6.25
CA ALA A 108 25.39 25.22 5.53
C ALA A 108 24.65 26.24 6.42
N ASP A 109 25.13 27.49 6.42
CA ASP A 109 24.45 28.61 7.07
C ASP A 109 23.44 29.22 6.09
N LEU A 110 22.15 28.98 6.31
CA LEU A 110 21.07 29.44 5.45
C LEU A 110 20.60 30.86 5.79
N ALA A 111 20.85 31.34 7.02
CA ALA A 111 20.31 32.61 7.51
C ALA A 111 20.69 33.82 6.65
N PRO A 112 21.95 34.01 6.20
CA PRO A 112 22.32 35.11 5.31
C PRO A 112 21.63 35.07 3.95
N HIS A 113 21.13 33.90 3.55
CA HIS A 113 20.58 33.64 2.21
C HIS A 113 19.05 33.56 2.19
N ALA A 114 18.37 33.83 3.32
CA ALA A 114 16.93 33.63 3.48
C ALA A 114 16.07 34.31 2.40
N ALA A 115 16.42 35.55 1.96
CA ALA A 115 15.70 36.25 0.92
C ALA A 115 15.90 35.60 -0.46
N ALA A 116 17.14 35.23 -0.79
CA ALA A 116 17.46 34.55 -2.05
C ALA A 116 16.82 33.15 -2.10
N LEU A 117 16.81 32.42 -0.98
CA LEU A 117 16.21 31.09 -0.90
C LEU A 117 14.68 31.13 -1.12
N ARG A 118 13.98 32.18 -0.71
CA ARG A 118 12.55 32.37 -1.05
C ARG A 118 12.34 32.53 -2.56
N ASP A 119 13.22 33.29 -3.24
CA ASP A 119 13.16 33.41 -4.71
C ASP A 119 13.48 32.08 -5.39
N TRP A 120 14.53 31.37 -4.94
CA TRP A 120 14.90 30.06 -5.46
C TRP A 120 13.75 29.06 -5.31
N ARG A 121 13.11 29.00 -4.14
CA ARG A 121 11.94 28.15 -3.87
C ARG A 121 10.81 28.42 -4.84
N HIS A 122 10.47 29.69 -5.07
CA HIS A 122 9.43 30.09 -6.01
C HIS A 122 9.77 29.71 -7.46
N ARG A 123 11.01 29.91 -7.88
CA ARG A 123 11.48 29.55 -9.23
C ARG A 123 11.54 28.03 -9.44
N LEU A 124 11.88 27.26 -8.43
CA LEU A 124 11.81 25.79 -8.45
C LEU A 124 10.38 25.34 -8.67
N HIS A 125 9.45 25.83 -7.86
CA HIS A 125 8.02 25.53 -7.98
C HIS A 125 7.44 25.85 -9.39
N LEU A 126 7.94 26.89 -10.04
CA LEU A 126 7.56 27.24 -11.42
C LEU A 126 8.34 26.45 -12.50
N GLY A 127 9.24 25.55 -12.14
CA GLY A 127 10.11 24.83 -13.09
C GLY A 127 11.11 25.74 -13.84
N GLN A 128 11.43 26.92 -13.29
CA GLN A 128 12.34 27.90 -13.90
C GLN A 128 13.80 27.71 -13.51
N THR A 129 14.07 26.79 -12.59
CA THR A 129 15.41 26.43 -12.12
C THR A 129 15.43 24.99 -11.62
N THR A 130 16.60 24.49 -11.22
CA THR A 130 16.76 23.12 -10.70
C THR A 130 17.50 23.12 -9.37
N MET A 131 17.42 22.01 -8.62
CA MET A 131 18.22 21.81 -7.41
C MET A 131 19.74 21.82 -7.71
N ALA A 132 20.14 21.35 -8.90
CA ALA A 132 21.52 21.43 -9.36
C ALA A 132 22.00 22.88 -9.44
N ALA A 133 21.21 23.77 -10.07
CA ALA A 133 21.54 25.18 -10.19
C ALA A 133 21.57 25.90 -8.83
N LEU A 134 20.68 25.53 -7.90
CA LEU A 134 20.71 26.03 -6.53
C LEU A 134 22.03 25.62 -5.84
N CYS A 135 22.41 24.35 -5.89
CA CYS A 135 23.63 23.83 -5.30
C CYS A 135 24.88 24.50 -5.91
N GLU A 136 24.90 24.71 -7.23
CA GLU A 136 25.99 25.41 -7.93
C GLU A 136 26.09 26.87 -7.50
N GLY A 137 24.96 27.58 -7.41
CA GLY A 137 24.92 28.99 -7.06
C GLY A 137 25.43 29.32 -5.65
N PHE A 138 25.31 28.39 -4.71
CA PHE A 138 25.74 28.54 -3.32
C PHE A 138 26.95 27.69 -2.94
N ASP A 139 27.50 26.88 -3.86
CA ASP A 139 28.50 25.85 -3.60
C ASP A 139 28.07 24.89 -2.47
N TRP A 140 26.84 24.44 -2.51
CA TRP A 140 26.30 23.49 -1.55
C TRP A 140 26.17 22.08 -2.14
N ARG A 141 25.91 21.11 -1.25
CA ARG A 141 25.59 19.73 -1.59
C ARG A 141 24.25 19.36 -0.99
N LEU A 142 23.43 18.60 -1.71
CA LEU A 142 22.25 17.93 -1.16
C LEU A 142 22.69 16.89 -0.15
N ASP A 143 22.26 17.03 1.09
CA ASP A 143 22.65 16.14 2.17
C ASP A 143 21.73 14.92 2.26
N LEU A 144 22.15 13.81 1.68
CA LEU A 144 21.41 12.55 1.66
C LEU A 144 21.86 11.57 2.76
N ARG A 145 22.79 11.95 3.66
CA ARG A 145 23.38 11.07 4.66
C ARG A 145 22.37 10.51 5.66
N GLU A 146 21.38 11.31 6.04
CA GLU A 146 20.35 10.94 7.00
C GLU A 146 18.98 10.77 6.34
N MET A 147 18.91 10.06 5.22
CA MET A 147 17.68 9.79 4.49
C MET A 147 17.47 8.28 4.38
N ALA A 148 16.41 7.76 4.98
CA ALA A 148 16.11 6.34 5.03
C ALA A 148 14.89 6.01 4.17
N TYR A 149 15.00 5.00 3.28
CA TYR A 149 13.85 4.45 2.55
C TYR A 149 12.95 3.70 3.52
N PHE A 150 11.64 3.99 3.52
CA PHE A 150 10.74 3.54 4.56
C PHE A 150 9.53 2.77 4.05
N SER A 151 8.87 3.26 2.99
CA SER A 151 7.62 2.65 2.51
C SER A 151 7.48 2.83 0.99
N HIS A 152 6.74 1.93 0.33
CA HIS A 152 6.55 1.92 -1.12
C HIS A 152 5.08 1.71 -1.45
N TRP A 153 4.49 2.59 -2.25
CA TRP A 153 3.06 2.56 -2.55
C TRP A 153 2.78 2.73 -4.03
N LEU A 154 1.92 1.86 -4.55
CA LEU A 154 1.37 1.97 -5.90
C LEU A 154 -0.10 2.36 -5.82
N THR A 155 -0.47 3.44 -6.52
CA THR A 155 -1.88 3.88 -6.56
C THR A 155 -2.77 2.81 -7.20
N PRO A 156 -3.97 2.54 -6.64
CA PRO A 156 -4.94 1.57 -7.17
C PRO A 156 -5.29 1.78 -8.64
N VAL A 157 -5.59 0.69 -9.35
CA VAL A 157 -5.85 0.71 -10.80
C VAL A 157 -7.07 1.54 -11.20
N VAL A 158 -8.07 1.65 -10.34
CA VAL A 158 -9.29 2.43 -10.59
C VAL A 158 -9.09 3.94 -10.53
N ARG A 159 -7.90 4.41 -10.14
CA ARG A 159 -7.61 5.84 -10.08
C ARG A 159 -7.10 6.36 -11.42
N PRO A 160 -7.63 7.50 -11.92
CA PRO A 160 -7.24 8.04 -13.23
C PRO A 160 -5.79 8.55 -13.26
N LYS A 161 -5.27 9.02 -12.11
CA LYS A 161 -3.88 9.43 -11.93
C LYS A 161 -3.22 8.45 -10.97
N ARG A 162 -2.17 7.78 -11.41
CA ARG A 162 -1.49 6.76 -10.63
C ARG A 162 -0.03 7.12 -10.42
N PHE A 163 0.46 6.81 -9.21
CA PHE A 163 1.82 7.09 -8.78
C PHE A 163 2.44 5.81 -8.21
N ASP A 164 3.71 5.62 -8.54
CA ASP A 164 4.61 4.68 -7.89
C ASP A 164 5.48 5.51 -6.93
N THR A 165 5.09 5.57 -5.65
CA THR A 165 5.64 6.51 -4.69
C THR A 165 6.53 5.81 -3.68
N ARG A 166 7.78 6.27 -3.56
CA ARG A 166 8.69 5.87 -2.51
C ARG A 166 8.73 6.92 -1.41
N PHE A 167 8.57 6.45 -0.17
CA PHE A 167 8.55 7.28 1.02
C PHE A 167 9.85 7.16 1.78
N PHE A 168 10.37 8.30 2.20
CA PHE A 168 11.62 8.40 2.95
C PHE A 168 11.35 9.00 4.33
N VAL A 169 12.17 8.64 5.32
CA VAL A 169 12.21 9.28 6.63
C VAL A 169 13.43 10.18 6.71
N ARG A 170 13.23 11.39 7.21
CA ARG A 170 14.26 12.37 7.47
C ARG A 170 14.00 13.08 8.80
N LEU A 171 15.06 13.40 9.54
CA LEU A 171 14.96 14.27 10.72
C LEU A 171 14.84 15.73 10.27
N ALA A 172 14.02 16.50 10.96
CA ALA A 172 13.90 17.94 10.71
C ALA A 172 15.27 18.62 10.83
N PRO A 173 15.63 19.50 9.91
CA PRO A 173 16.91 20.20 9.96
C PRO A 173 16.89 21.21 11.12
N PRO A 174 17.96 21.27 11.94
CA PRO A 174 17.99 22.18 13.07
C PRO A 174 17.97 23.65 12.60
N GLY A 175 17.24 24.49 13.33
CA GLY A 175 17.20 25.95 13.07
C GLY A 175 16.41 26.37 11.86
N GLN A 176 15.74 25.47 11.16
CA GLN A 176 14.81 25.80 10.08
C GLN A 176 13.35 25.69 10.56
N GLU A 177 12.51 26.57 10.08
CA GLU A 177 11.07 26.55 10.30
C GLU A 177 10.35 26.21 8.99
N ALA A 178 9.41 25.28 9.08
CA ALA A 178 8.59 24.91 7.94
C ALA A 178 7.59 26.01 7.63
N LEU A 179 7.53 26.44 6.38
CA LEU A 179 6.66 27.52 5.90
C LEU A 179 5.88 27.06 4.66
N PRO A 180 4.54 27.22 4.65
CA PRO A 180 3.73 26.83 3.49
C PRO A 180 4.06 27.70 2.28
N ASP A 181 3.82 27.18 1.09
CA ASP A 181 4.01 27.93 -0.16
C ASP A 181 2.74 28.65 -0.64
N PHE A 182 1.61 28.42 0.03
CA PHE A 182 0.26 28.94 -0.28
C PHE A 182 -0.31 28.53 -1.64
N GLY A 183 0.39 27.73 -2.42
CA GLY A 183 -0.07 27.18 -3.69
C GLY A 183 -0.55 25.73 -3.55
N GLU A 184 0.29 24.88 -2.98
CA GLU A 184 0.03 23.45 -2.77
C GLU A 184 -0.18 23.08 -1.30
N ALA A 185 0.33 23.89 -0.35
CA ALA A 185 0.18 23.71 1.08
C ALA A 185 -0.56 24.90 1.71
N LEU A 186 -1.81 24.71 2.15
CA LEU A 186 -2.57 25.73 2.88
C LEU A 186 -2.12 25.87 4.34
N GLU A 187 -1.77 24.76 4.97
CA GLU A 187 -1.45 24.68 6.38
C GLU A 187 -0.40 23.59 6.60
N LEU A 188 0.54 23.85 7.49
CA LEU A 188 1.52 22.88 7.94
C LEU A 188 1.24 22.50 9.38
N LEU A 189 1.24 21.19 9.64
CA LEU A 189 0.87 20.62 10.93
C LEU A 189 2.01 19.73 11.44
N TRP A 190 2.57 20.09 12.58
CA TRP A 190 3.42 19.21 13.37
C TRP A 190 2.56 18.47 14.37
N LEU A 191 2.33 17.18 14.14
CA LEU A 191 1.46 16.34 14.97
C LEU A 191 2.17 15.05 15.33
N THR A 192 1.87 14.55 16.54
CA THR A 192 2.22 13.15 16.81
C THR A 192 1.36 12.23 15.94
N PRO A 193 1.83 11.00 15.63
CA PRO A 193 1.01 10.04 14.92
C PRO A 193 -0.35 9.80 15.56
N GLU A 194 -0.42 9.76 16.91
CA GLU A 194 -1.64 9.60 17.68
C GLU A 194 -2.61 10.74 17.44
N GLU A 195 -2.12 11.98 17.48
CA GLU A 195 -2.94 13.17 17.23
C GLU A 195 -3.45 13.23 15.78
N ALA A 196 -2.58 12.87 14.81
CA ALA A 196 -2.98 12.86 13.41
C ALA A 196 -4.03 11.78 13.12
N LEU A 197 -3.97 10.64 13.81
CA LEU A 197 -4.90 9.51 13.67
C LEU A 197 -6.17 9.66 14.53
N ASP A 198 -6.26 10.67 15.39
CA ASP A 198 -7.43 10.90 16.25
C ASP A 198 -8.65 11.31 15.40
N PRO A 199 -9.73 10.51 15.40
CA PRO A 199 -10.95 10.84 14.66
C PRO A 199 -11.58 12.19 15.05
N GLN A 200 -11.36 12.65 16.29
CA GLN A 200 -11.91 13.94 16.77
C GLN A 200 -11.28 15.14 16.06
N ARG A 201 -10.08 14.99 15.51
CA ARG A 201 -9.44 16.04 14.72
C ARG A 201 -10.02 16.20 13.32
N ALA A 202 -10.82 15.23 12.87
CA ALA A 202 -11.47 15.24 11.55
C ALA A 202 -10.52 15.53 10.37
N LEU A 203 -9.25 15.10 10.47
CA LEU A 203 -8.29 15.25 9.38
C LEU A 203 -8.65 14.27 8.26
N LYS A 204 -8.70 14.79 7.03
CA LYS A 204 -8.83 13.94 5.85
C LYS A 204 -7.49 13.28 5.55
N LEU A 205 -7.33 12.03 5.97
CA LEU A 205 -6.15 11.22 5.72
C LEU A 205 -6.42 10.20 4.59
N LEU A 206 -5.51 10.10 3.65
CA LEU A 206 -5.52 9.02 2.67
C LEU A 206 -5.00 7.73 3.32
N ASN A 207 -5.39 6.57 2.80
CA ASN A 207 -4.96 5.25 3.33
C ASN A 207 -3.43 5.17 3.49
N VAL A 208 -2.68 5.67 2.51
CA VAL A 208 -1.21 5.71 2.56
C VAL A 208 -0.72 6.56 3.73
N THR A 209 -1.27 7.76 3.93
CA THR A 209 -0.88 8.64 5.04
C THR A 209 -1.24 8.00 6.38
N GLN A 210 -2.46 7.45 6.49
CA GLN A 210 -2.94 6.80 7.71
C GLN A 210 -2.04 5.61 8.09
N ARG A 211 -1.75 4.70 7.14
CA ARG A 211 -0.88 3.55 7.38
C ARG A 211 0.53 3.97 7.75
N THR A 212 1.11 4.90 7.01
CA THR A 212 2.47 5.38 7.28
C THR A 212 2.59 6.04 8.67
N LEU A 213 1.55 6.76 9.13
CA LEU A 213 1.48 7.29 10.49
C LEU A 213 1.39 6.16 11.53
N GLN A 214 0.64 5.10 11.26
CA GLN A 214 0.59 3.91 12.13
C GLN A 214 1.96 3.24 12.25
N ASP A 215 2.73 3.16 11.16
CA ASP A 215 4.04 2.52 11.11
C ASP A 215 5.12 3.33 11.86
N VAL A 216 4.95 4.65 12.02
CA VAL A 216 5.86 5.51 12.82
C VAL A 216 5.33 5.82 14.22
N ARG A 217 4.25 5.21 14.62
CA ARG A 217 3.63 5.37 15.93
C ARG A 217 4.43 4.65 17.03
N GLY A 218 4.50 5.28 18.22
CA GLY A 218 5.02 4.64 19.43
C GLY A 218 6.53 4.62 19.56
N PHE A 219 7.30 5.26 18.66
CA PHE A 219 8.72 5.42 18.84
C PHE A 219 9.04 6.43 19.95
N ALA A 220 10.06 6.12 20.76
CA ALA A 220 10.50 6.96 21.87
C ALA A 220 11.14 8.29 21.44
N SER A 221 11.64 8.36 20.21
CA SER A 221 12.24 9.58 19.62
C SER A 221 12.22 9.53 18.11
N ALA A 222 12.32 10.70 17.48
CA ALA A 222 12.47 10.82 16.03
C ALA A 222 13.73 10.08 15.52
N ARG A 223 14.81 10.09 16.29
CA ARG A 223 16.03 9.34 15.99
C ARG A 223 15.79 7.82 16.03
N ALA A 224 14.98 7.32 16.95
CA ALA A 224 14.63 5.90 17.03
C ALA A 224 13.77 5.47 15.83
N ALA A 225 12.81 6.28 15.41
CA ALA A 225 12.00 6.03 14.20
C ALA A 225 12.89 6.04 12.94
N TYR A 226 13.79 6.99 12.80
CA TYR A 226 14.77 7.03 11.72
C TYR A 226 15.69 5.80 11.71
N ALA A 227 16.23 5.41 12.86
CA ALA A 227 17.09 4.23 12.98
C ALA A 227 16.35 2.93 12.59
N HIS A 228 15.06 2.82 12.96
CA HIS A 228 14.21 1.72 12.51
C HIS A 228 14.08 1.71 10.99
N ALA A 229 13.73 2.84 10.37
CA ALA A 229 13.63 2.96 8.91
C ALA A 229 14.94 2.59 8.19
N LEU A 230 16.08 3.01 8.73
CA LEU A 230 17.40 2.69 8.19
C LEU A 230 17.73 1.19 8.28
N ALA A 231 17.21 0.51 9.30
CA ALA A 231 17.45 -0.92 9.53
C ALA A 231 16.57 -1.84 8.66
N LEU A 232 15.53 -1.33 8.00
CA LEU A 232 14.65 -2.13 7.15
C LEU A 232 15.46 -2.82 6.03
N ARG A 233 15.20 -4.12 5.86
CA ARG A 233 15.78 -4.93 4.79
C ARG A 233 14.65 -5.38 3.86
N GLY A 234 14.55 -4.73 2.69
CA GLY A 234 13.44 -4.94 1.78
C GLY A 234 12.17 -4.19 2.23
N VAL A 235 11.78 -3.19 1.47
CA VAL A 235 10.52 -2.46 1.66
C VAL A 235 9.49 -3.05 0.74
N ALA A 236 8.43 -3.62 1.32
CA ALA A 236 7.36 -4.23 0.54
C ALA A 236 6.56 -3.16 -0.23
N LEU A 237 6.10 -3.53 -1.41
CA LEU A 237 5.17 -2.70 -2.18
C LEU A 237 3.77 -2.83 -1.61
N HIS A 238 3.18 -1.73 -1.12
CA HIS A 238 1.76 -1.64 -0.81
C HIS A 238 0.97 -1.32 -2.06
N PHE A 239 0.07 -2.22 -2.42
CA PHE A 239 -0.79 -2.03 -3.59
C PHE A 239 -2.27 -2.18 -3.19
N PRO A 240 -2.94 -1.11 -2.73
CA PRO A 240 -4.32 -1.19 -2.28
C PRO A 240 -5.24 -1.70 -3.38
N ARG A 241 -6.10 -2.67 -3.01
CA ARG A 241 -7.09 -3.25 -3.90
C ARG A 241 -8.46 -2.65 -3.64
N PRO A 242 -9.19 -2.21 -4.69
CA PRO A 242 -10.57 -1.81 -4.53
C PRO A 242 -11.43 -3.03 -4.23
N ALA A 243 -12.39 -2.87 -3.32
CA ALA A 243 -13.36 -3.91 -2.96
C ALA A 243 -14.65 -3.25 -2.45
N LEU A 244 -15.69 -4.03 -2.24
CA LEU A 244 -16.96 -3.56 -1.68
C LEU A 244 -17.06 -3.93 -0.20
N GLY A 245 -17.36 -2.94 0.63
CA GLY A 245 -17.75 -3.16 2.01
C GLY A 245 -19.16 -3.79 2.13
N ARG A 246 -19.57 -4.10 3.36
CA ARG A 246 -20.88 -4.68 3.64
C ARG A 246 -22.05 -3.81 3.15
N ASP A 247 -21.89 -2.49 3.24
CA ASP A 247 -22.86 -1.48 2.80
C ASP A 247 -22.81 -1.20 1.28
N GLY A 248 -21.98 -1.93 0.53
CA GLY A 248 -21.77 -1.71 -0.89
C GLY A 248 -20.87 -0.52 -1.22
N SER A 249 -20.36 0.20 -0.22
CA SER A 249 -19.42 1.30 -0.45
C SER A 249 -18.06 0.78 -0.88
N GLN A 250 -17.36 1.55 -1.74
CA GLN A 250 -16.01 1.20 -2.16
C GLN A 250 -15.04 1.32 -0.99
N ARG A 251 -14.24 0.28 -0.79
CA ARG A 251 -13.11 0.22 0.15
C ARG A 251 -11.82 0.03 -0.64
N PHE A 252 -10.71 0.45 -0.04
CA PHE A 252 -9.37 0.12 -0.53
C PHE A 252 -8.67 -0.67 0.56
N ILE A 253 -8.52 -1.96 0.35
CA ILE A 253 -7.90 -2.89 1.29
C ILE A 253 -6.42 -3.07 0.96
N ILE A 254 -5.60 -3.28 1.97
CA ILE A 254 -4.16 -3.52 1.87
C ILE A 254 -3.81 -4.92 2.40
N GLU A 255 -2.56 -5.30 2.35
CA GLU A 255 -2.05 -6.67 2.56
C GLU A 255 -2.38 -7.28 3.92
N ASP A 256 -2.65 -6.46 4.94
CA ASP A 256 -3.07 -6.93 6.27
C ASP A 256 -4.58 -7.22 6.38
N HIS A 257 -5.37 -6.86 5.36
CA HIS A 257 -6.80 -7.15 5.35
C HIS A 257 -7.05 -8.64 5.00
N PRO A 258 -7.89 -9.37 5.76
CA PRO A 258 -8.12 -10.80 5.55
C PRO A 258 -8.56 -11.19 4.13
N ALA A 259 -9.28 -10.30 3.43
CA ALA A 259 -9.76 -10.52 2.07
C ALA A 259 -8.75 -10.13 0.98
N TYR A 260 -7.58 -9.59 1.32
CA TYR A 260 -6.67 -9.02 0.33
C TYR A 260 -6.22 -10.02 -0.73
N ASP A 261 -5.74 -11.20 -0.30
CA ASP A 261 -5.28 -12.25 -1.20
C ASP A 261 -6.38 -12.76 -2.12
N GLU A 262 -7.60 -12.91 -1.58
CA GLU A 262 -8.76 -13.32 -2.36
C GLU A 262 -9.13 -12.29 -3.42
N VAL A 263 -9.21 -11.01 -3.04
CA VAL A 263 -9.51 -9.93 -3.98
C VAL A 263 -8.41 -9.82 -5.03
N ALA A 264 -7.13 -9.94 -4.63
CA ALA A 264 -6.02 -9.91 -5.58
C ALA A 264 -6.05 -11.07 -6.58
N HIS A 265 -6.49 -12.26 -6.14
CA HIS A 265 -6.60 -13.45 -6.97
C HIS A 265 -7.80 -13.41 -7.93
N LEU A 266 -8.97 -13.01 -7.42
CA LEU A 266 -10.22 -13.05 -8.19
C LEU A 266 -10.46 -11.81 -9.04
N ASP A 267 -9.86 -10.67 -8.67
CA ASP A 267 -9.93 -9.41 -9.40
C ASP A 267 -8.52 -8.85 -9.67
N PRO A 268 -7.71 -9.55 -10.47
CA PRO A 268 -6.36 -9.09 -10.79
C PRO A 268 -6.35 -7.73 -11.50
N ASP A 269 -7.40 -7.45 -12.27
CA ASP A 269 -7.59 -6.18 -12.99
C ASP A 269 -8.02 -5.02 -12.08
N GLY A 270 -8.45 -5.31 -10.84
CA GLY A 270 -8.84 -4.32 -9.84
C GLY A 270 -10.12 -3.56 -10.18
N ARG A 271 -11.17 -4.24 -10.69
CA ARG A 271 -12.49 -3.64 -11.00
C ARG A 271 -13.22 -3.18 -9.76
N GLY A 272 -12.99 -3.88 -8.62
CA GLY A 272 -13.56 -3.52 -7.33
C GLY A 272 -14.97 -4.03 -7.09
N ASP A 273 -15.38 -5.08 -7.79
CA ASP A 273 -16.73 -5.67 -7.70
C ASP A 273 -16.85 -6.73 -6.59
N LEU A 274 -15.71 -7.14 -6.02
CA LEU A 274 -15.67 -8.18 -5.01
C LEU A 274 -15.93 -7.63 -3.61
N ARG A 275 -16.64 -8.38 -2.78
CA ARG A 275 -16.88 -8.03 -1.39
C ARG A 275 -15.66 -8.38 -0.52
N CYS A 276 -15.21 -7.44 0.29
CA CYS A 276 -14.21 -7.67 1.33
C CYS A 276 -14.81 -7.87 2.74
N GLU A 277 -16.13 -7.71 2.86
CA GLU A 277 -16.90 -7.97 4.07
C GLU A 277 -18.11 -8.83 3.69
N LEU A 278 -18.23 -10.02 4.26
CA LEU A 278 -19.28 -10.98 3.94
C LEU A 278 -20.39 -10.98 4.99
N GLN A 279 -21.61 -11.28 4.52
CA GLN A 279 -22.76 -11.56 5.35
C GLN A 279 -23.20 -13.02 5.15
N PRO A 280 -23.87 -13.65 6.15
CA PRO A 280 -24.46 -14.97 5.98
C PRO A 280 -25.34 -15.02 4.74
N GLY A 281 -25.13 -16.02 3.88
CA GLY A 281 -25.80 -16.17 2.61
C GLY A 281 -25.11 -15.52 1.41
N ASP A 282 -24.07 -14.71 1.60
CA ASP A 282 -23.28 -14.20 0.47
C ASP A 282 -22.54 -15.34 -0.24
N VAL A 283 -22.61 -15.34 -1.57
CA VAL A 283 -21.99 -16.35 -2.43
C VAL A 283 -20.87 -15.72 -3.22
N GLN A 284 -19.69 -16.34 -3.18
CA GLN A 284 -18.52 -15.93 -3.96
C GLN A 284 -17.98 -17.11 -4.76
N ARG A 285 -17.91 -16.96 -6.08
CA ARG A 285 -17.23 -17.95 -6.92
C ARG A 285 -15.71 -17.77 -6.82
N LEU A 286 -15.03 -18.80 -6.36
CA LEU A 286 -13.57 -18.79 -6.16
C LEU A 286 -12.77 -19.33 -7.36
N SER A 287 -13.42 -20.25 -8.10
CA SER A 287 -12.83 -20.84 -9.31
C SER A 287 -13.95 -21.34 -10.25
N PRO A 288 -13.64 -21.85 -11.44
CA PRO A 288 -14.64 -22.52 -12.29
C PRO A 288 -15.42 -23.66 -11.60
N ARG A 289 -14.84 -24.28 -10.55
CA ARG A 289 -15.36 -25.47 -9.85
C ARG A 289 -15.73 -25.23 -8.39
N LEU A 290 -15.41 -24.07 -7.83
CA LEU A 290 -15.54 -23.82 -6.39
C LEU A 290 -16.28 -22.53 -6.09
N TRP A 291 -17.26 -22.61 -5.19
CA TRP A 291 -17.99 -21.47 -4.62
C TRP A 291 -17.87 -21.51 -3.11
N ARG A 292 -17.68 -20.36 -2.50
CA ARG A 292 -17.86 -20.16 -1.06
C ARG A 292 -19.25 -19.60 -0.81
N VAL A 293 -19.92 -20.11 0.21
CA VAL A 293 -21.17 -19.56 0.77
C VAL A 293 -20.90 -19.16 2.21
N ALA A 294 -20.94 -17.86 2.47
CA ALA A 294 -20.67 -17.35 3.81
C ALA A 294 -21.79 -17.77 4.78
N GLY A 295 -21.39 -18.15 5.98
CA GLY A 295 -22.30 -18.44 7.08
C GLY A 295 -22.03 -17.56 8.29
N ALA A 296 -22.92 -17.63 9.29
CA ALA A 296 -22.80 -16.86 10.53
C ALA A 296 -21.58 -17.28 11.36
N GLN A 297 -21.26 -18.55 11.37
CA GLN A 297 -20.14 -19.11 12.15
C GLN A 297 -18.96 -19.50 11.26
N HIS A 298 -19.22 -20.09 10.11
CA HIS A 298 -18.20 -20.54 9.18
C HIS A 298 -18.73 -20.58 7.74
N ASN A 299 -17.81 -20.66 6.78
CA ASN A 299 -18.12 -20.78 5.37
C ASN A 299 -18.48 -22.24 5.02
N ALA A 300 -19.43 -22.42 4.11
CA ALA A 300 -19.60 -23.65 3.38
C ALA A 300 -19.04 -23.49 1.96
N TYR A 301 -18.72 -24.62 1.34
CA TYR A 301 -18.17 -24.64 -0.01
C TYR A 301 -18.97 -25.57 -0.89
N LEU A 302 -19.26 -25.10 -2.11
CA LEU A 302 -19.85 -25.91 -3.18
C LEU A 302 -18.77 -26.27 -4.18
N VAL A 303 -18.74 -27.53 -4.56
CA VAL A 303 -17.89 -28.02 -5.67
C VAL A 303 -18.80 -28.60 -6.74
N HIS A 304 -18.56 -28.22 -7.98
CA HIS A 304 -19.27 -28.71 -9.14
C HIS A 304 -18.35 -28.77 -10.35
N ASP A 305 -18.53 -29.79 -11.18
CA ASP A 305 -17.79 -29.95 -12.42
C ASP A 305 -18.38 -29.06 -13.52
N PRO A 306 -17.59 -28.24 -14.24
CA PRO A 306 -18.09 -27.42 -15.34
C PRO A 306 -18.74 -28.19 -16.48
N SER A 307 -18.37 -29.46 -16.67
CA SER A 307 -18.92 -30.36 -17.70
C SER A 307 -20.22 -31.06 -17.26
N GLY A 308 -20.67 -30.81 -16.03
CA GLY A 308 -21.87 -31.38 -15.43
C GLY A 308 -21.58 -32.46 -14.40
N GLY A 309 -22.59 -32.81 -13.62
CA GLY A 309 -22.49 -33.81 -12.56
C GLY A 309 -23.11 -33.35 -11.25
N ASP A 310 -22.70 -34.00 -10.16
CA ASP A 310 -23.23 -33.73 -8.82
C ASP A 310 -22.67 -32.43 -8.24
N TRP A 311 -23.55 -31.68 -7.56
CA TRP A 311 -23.11 -30.64 -6.64
C TRP A 311 -22.77 -31.23 -5.29
N LEU A 312 -21.57 -30.99 -4.81
CA LEU A 312 -21.09 -31.39 -3.50
C LEU A 312 -20.99 -30.19 -2.56
N ALA A 313 -21.42 -30.32 -1.30
CA ALA A 313 -21.32 -29.26 -0.31
C ALA A 313 -20.50 -29.70 0.90
N TYR A 314 -19.44 -28.97 1.24
CA TYR A 314 -18.57 -29.18 2.38
C TYR A 314 -18.82 -28.14 3.46
N ALA A 315 -18.71 -28.55 4.74
CA ALA A 315 -18.81 -27.68 5.92
C ALA A 315 -20.13 -26.90 6.02
N VAL A 316 -21.26 -27.54 5.69
CA VAL A 316 -22.59 -26.91 5.78
C VAL A 316 -23.02 -26.79 7.24
N ASP A 317 -23.44 -25.59 7.65
CA ASP A 317 -24.05 -25.37 8.96
C ASP A 317 -25.54 -25.71 8.90
N ALA A 318 -25.93 -26.71 9.71
CA ALA A 318 -27.30 -27.18 9.77
C ALA A 318 -28.27 -26.15 10.39
N ASP A 319 -27.75 -25.24 11.20
CA ASP A 319 -28.52 -24.22 11.92
C ASP A 319 -28.52 -22.86 11.22
N ASP A 320 -27.74 -22.68 10.14
CA ASP A 320 -27.70 -21.44 9.34
C ASP A 320 -28.63 -21.50 8.12
N ASP A 321 -29.84 -20.98 8.29
CA ASP A 321 -30.86 -20.95 7.23
C ASP A 321 -30.44 -20.15 6.02
N ALA A 322 -29.76 -18.99 6.22
CA ALA A 322 -29.31 -18.14 5.12
C ALA A 322 -28.26 -18.87 4.27
N GLN A 323 -27.30 -19.54 4.91
CA GLN A 323 -26.29 -20.33 4.22
C GLN A 323 -26.93 -21.48 3.44
N ARG A 324 -27.85 -22.23 4.07
CA ARG A 324 -28.54 -23.38 3.42
C ARG A 324 -29.38 -22.94 2.22
N GLN A 325 -30.10 -21.82 2.34
CA GLN A 325 -30.89 -21.27 1.24
C GLN A 325 -29.99 -20.86 0.06
N ALA A 326 -28.85 -20.18 0.35
CA ALA A 326 -27.89 -19.76 -0.66
C ALA A 326 -27.24 -20.97 -1.37
N LEU A 327 -26.89 -22.03 -0.63
CA LEU A 327 -26.36 -23.28 -1.19
C LEU A 327 -27.36 -23.91 -2.19
N ARG A 328 -28.65 -24.02 -1.81
CA ARG A 328 -29.69 -24.56 -2.69
C ARG A 328 -29.94 -23.67 -3.91
N ALA A 329 -30.00 -22.38 -3.71
CA ALA A 329 -30.19 -21.43 -4.81
C ALA A 329 -29.04 -21.48 -5.84
N THR A 330 -27.81 -21.61 -5.37
CA THR A 330 -26.62 -21.70 -6.24
C THR A 330 -26.56 -23.01 -7.00
N ALA A 331 -26.86 -24.14 -6.33
CA ALA A 331 -26.84 -25.46 -6.94
C ALA A 331 -28.11 -25.80 -7.76
N GLY A 332 -29.16 -25.03 -7.63
CA GLY A 332 -30.49 -25.34 -8.24
C GLY A 332 -31.21 -26.54 -7.60
N SER A 333 -30.61 -27.19 -6.61
CA SER A 333 -31.12 -28.36 -5.91
C SER A 333 -30.42 -28.48 -4.53
N THR A 334 -30.80 -29.48 -3.71
CA THR A 334 -30.03 -29.76 -2.49
C THR A 334 -28.72 -30.46 -2.86
N PRO A 335 -27.57 -29.86 -2.63
CA PRO A 335 -26.29 -30.50 -2.94
C PRO A 335 -26.03 -31.68 -2.02
N ARG A 336 -25.27 -32.69 -2.50
CA ARG A 336 -24.84 -33.83 -1.71
C ARG A 336 -23.80 -33.40 -0.67
N ALA A 337 -24.02 -33.74 0.59
CA ALA A 337 -23.09 -33.41 1.66
C ALA A 337 -21.75 -34.13 1.48
N LEU A 338 -20.68 -33.39 1.62
CA LEU A 338 -19.30 -33.88 1.61
C LEU A 338 -18.76 -33.88 3.05
N GLY A 339 -18.61 -35.04 3.63
CA GLY A 339 -18.03 -35.23 4.96
C GLY A 339 -16.49 -35.14 4.94
N ARG A 340 -15.85 -35.31 6.10
CA ARG A 340 -14.39 -35.50 6.16
C ARG A 340 -14.07 -36.83 5.49
N GLY A 341 -13.31 -36.79 4.40
CA GLY A 341 -12.90 -38.01 3.69
C GLY A 341 -11.92 -38.85 4.50
N ALA A 342 -11.87 -40.16 4.19
CA ALA A 342 -10.76 -41.01 4.64
C ALA A 342 -9.46 -40.54 3.96
N PRO A 343 -8.29 -40.59 4.58
CA PRO A 343 -7.02 -40.26 3.96
C PRO A 343 -6.88 -40.88 2.57
N ASP A 344 -6.45 -40.06 1.59
CA ASP A 344 -6.28 -40.42 0.18
C ASP A 344 -7.54 -40.85 -0.59
N GLN A 345 -8.71 -40.70 0.00
CA GLN A 345 -9.98 -40.90 -0.71
C GLN A 345 -10.08 -39.92 -1.88
N VAL A 346 -10.42 -40.46 -3.06
CA VAL A 346 -10.65 -39.64 -4.27
C VAL A 346 -12.12 -39.68 -4.64
N LEU A 347 -12.68 -38.49 -4.88
CA LEU A 347 -14.03 -38.31 -5.40
C LEU A 347 -13.98 -37.57 -6.74
N ARG A 348 -14.87 -37.94 -7.65
CA ARG A 348 -15.02 -37.27 -8.93
C ARG A 348 -16.50 -36.87 -9.12
N PRO A 349 -16.84 -35.62 -8.82
CA PRO A 349 -18.23 -35.13 -9.04
C PRO A 349 -18.60 -35.06 -10.52
N GLY A 350 -17.63 -35.03 -11.42
CA GLY A 350 -17.77 -35.08 -12.86
C GLY A 350 -16.45 -35.45 -13.55
N PRO A 351 -16.39 -35.44 -14.89
CA PRO A 351 -15.22 -35.90 -15.64
C PRO A 351 -13.96 -35.03 -15.43
N ASP A 352 -14.15 -33.73 -15.23
CA ASP A 352 -13.07 -32.73 -15.21
C ASP A 352 -12.75 -32.20 -13.79
N THR A 353 -13.26 -32.88 -12.76
CA THR A 353 -13.07 -32.44 -11.37
C THR A 353 -12.68 -33.58 -10.46
N THR A 354 -11.57 -33.42 -9.74
CA THR A 354 -11.03 -34.39 -8.81
C THR A 354 -10.85 -33.77 -7.42
N LEU A 355 -11.49 -34.37 -6.39
CA LEU A 355 -11.29 -34.07 -5.00
C LEU A 355 -10.49 -35.19 -4.33
N ARG A 356 -9.37 -34.86 -3.69
CA ARG A 356 -8.58 -35.80 -2.89
C ARG A 356 -8.66 -35.40 -1.41
N ALA A 357 -9.06 -36.35 -0.56
CA ALA A 357 -9.05 -36.12 0.87
C ALA A 357 -7.62 -36.00 1.40
N THR A 358 -7.38 -35.09 2.32
CA THR A 358 -6.12 -34.83 3.00
C THR A 358 -6.36 -34.72 4.49
N ALA A 359 -5.31 -34.69 5.32
CA ALA A 359 -5.43 -34.46 6.76
C ALA A 359 -6.13 -33.10 7.08
N GLY A 360 -6.05 -32.11 6.17
CA GLY A 360 -6.59 -30.75 6.34
C GLY A 360 -7.97 -30.54 5.76
N GLY A 361 -8.50 -31.46 4.95
CA GLY A 361 -9.76 -31.30 4.23
C GLY A 361 -9.72 -31.91 2.84
N TRP A 362 -10.33 -31.25 1.86
CA TRP A 362 -10.40 -31.72 0.48
C TRP A 362 -9.56 -30.85 -0.44
N LEU A 363 -8.60 -31.44 -1.14
CA LEU A 363 -7.83 -30.81 -2.19
C LEU A 363 -8.57 -30.90 -3.52
N LEU A 364 -8.97 -29.79 -4.08
CA LEU A 364 -9.46 -29.63 -5.45
C LEU A 364 -8.22 -29.59 -6.36
N GLN A 365 -7.94 -30.69 -7.07
CA GLN A 365 -6.64 -30.88 -7.74
C GLN A 365 -6.40 -29.94 -8.91
N GLU A 366 -7.42 -29.65 -9.69
CA GLU A 366 -7.33 -28.85 -10.91
C GLU A 366 -6.97 -27.37 -10.63
N GLU A 367 -7.47 -26.83 -9.52
CA GLU A 367 -7.17 -25.46 -9.05
C GLU A 367 -6.13 -25.40 -7.94
N ARG A 368 -5.69 -26.57 -7.41
CA ARG A 368 -4.75 -26.69 -6.30
C ARG A 368 -5.21 -25.95 -5.03
N ILE A 369 -6.52 -25.97 -4.79
CA ILE A 369 -7.16 -25.32 -3.63
C ILE A 369 -7.50 -26.37 -2.58
N LEU A 370 -6.96 -26.21 -1.38
CA LEU A 370 -7.38 -27.00 -0.21
C LEU A 370 -8.61 -26.36 0.42
N ILE A 371 -9.69 -27.13 0.59
CA ILE A 371 -10.91 -26.72 1.28
C ILE A 371 -10.89 -27.37 2.68
N GLY A 372 -10.68 -26.58 3.74
CA GLY A 372 -10.65 -27.12 5.09
C GLY A 372 -9.85 -26.28 6.10
N THR A 373 -9.43 -26.91 7.20
CA THR A 373 -8.81 -26.22 8.36
C THR A 373 -7.43 -26.75 8.74
N GLY A 374 -6.90 -27.72 8.05
CA GLY A 374 -5.62 -28.33 8.38
C GLY A 374 -4.43 -27.75 7.61
N PRO A 375 -3.23 -28.33 7.81
CA PRO A 375 -2.07 -27.94 7.04
C PRO A 375 -2.30 -28.23 5.55
N ALA A 376 -1.89 -27.30 4.71
CA ALA A 376 -1.96 -27.47 3.27
C ALA A 376 -0.89 -28.46 2.82
N PRO A 377 -1.23 -29.46 1.95
CA PRO A 377 -0.23 -30.30 1.34
C PRO A 377 0.61 -29.50 0.33
N ALA A 378 1.82 -29.98 0.01
CA ALA A 378 2.77 -29.30 -0.87
C ALA A 378 2.24 -29.02 -2.30
N ASP A 379 1.23 -29.77 -2.73
CA ASP A 379 0.55 -29.60 -4.02
C ASP A 379 -0.64 -28.60 -3.98
N ALA A 380 -0.89 -27.92 -2.86
CA ALA A 380 -1.89 -26.87 -2.74
C ALA A 380 -1.24 -25.49 -2.88
N ASP A 381 -1.81 -24.63 -3.72
CA ASP A 381 -1.42 -23.22 -3.84
C ASP A 381 -2.25 -22.32 -2.94
N TRP A 382 -3.51 -22.70 -2.71
CA TRP A 382 -4.49 -21.90 -1.97
C TRP A 382 -5.23 -22.71 -0.92
N LEU A 383 -5.53 -22.03 0.18
CA LEU A 383 -6.40 -22.55 1.24
C LEU A 383 -7.73 -21.79 1.22
N ALA A 384 -8.84 -22.53 1.06
CA ALA A 384 -10.19 -22.07 1.29
C ALA A 384 -10.63 -22.50 2.72
N PRO A 385 -10.40 -21.66 3.75
CA PRO A 385 -10.57 -22.05 5.14
C PRO A 385 -12.04 -22.01 5.54
N GLU A 386 -12.44 -22.80 6.54
CA GLU A 386 -13.80 -22.76 7.09
C GLU A 386 -14.16 -21.39 7.67
N ARG A 387 -13.17 -20.56 8.01
CA ARG A 387 -13.38 -19.17 8.46
C ARG A 387 -12.49 -18.22 7.70
N GLY A 388 -13.07 -17.07 7.32
CA GLY A 388 -12.35 -16.02 6.59
C GLY A 388 -12.37 -16.21 5.08
N PHE A 389 -11.34 -15.73 4.41
CA PHE A 389 -11.23 -15.63 2.96
C PHE A 389 -10.14 -16.55 2.42
N LEU A 390 -10.16 -16.78 1.11
CA LEU A 390 -9.14 -17.53 0.39
C LEU A 390 -7.73 -16.98 0.72
N ARG A 391 -6.80 -17.89 1.06
CA ARG A 391 -5.42 -17.53 1.42
C ARG A 391 -4.43 -18.31 0.58
N ARG A 392 -3.34 -17.67 0.21
CA ARG A 392 -2.22 -18.35 -0.42
C ARG A 392 -1.54 -19.29 0.59
N CYS A 393 -1.25 -20.52 0.17
CA CYS A 393 -0.43 -21.44 0.97
C CYS A 393 1.02 -20.92 0.98
N PRO A 394 1.71 -20.93 2.14
CA PRO A 394 3.13 -20.63 2.15
C PRO A 394 3.86 -21.63 1.24
N ALA A 395 4.76 -21.13 0.40
CA ALA A 395 5.76 -22.01 -0.23
C ALA A 395 6.74 -22.42 0.87
N ASP A 396 7.00 -23.75 0.96
CA ASP A 396 8.03 -24.29 1.86
C ASP A 396 9.42 -23.70 1.56
#